data_026b293c56ac0fef1a90bd3719cfe19a
#
_entry.id   026b293c56ac0fef1a90bd3719cfe19a
#
_cell.length_a   1.000
_cell.length_b   1.000
_cell.length_c   1.000
_cell.angle_alpha   90.00
_cell.angle_beta   90.00
_cell.angle_gamma   90.00
#
_symmetry.space_group_name_H-M   'P 1'
#
loop_
_entity.id
_entity.type
_entity.pdbx_description
1 polymer ?
#
loop_
_entity_poly.entity_id
_entity_poly.type
_entity_poly.pdbx_seq_one_letter_code
_entity_poly.pdbx_strand_id
1 'polypeptide(L)'
;MDNRIKNIMKNMEFTTPATTEEIHAAEKELGLEFPKSYVDFLLITNGAEGSIGEENYLVLWSVNEIVELNNEYAVKEFTPQLTYFGSDGGGTAYAFDVSGDTISFAEIPFESIDIEDRVHIANSFNAFVEALAK
;
A
#
# COMPACT_ATOMS: atom_id res chain seq x y z
N MET A 1 11.47 10.83 -2.54
CA MET A 1 11.85 9.49 -2.01
C MET A 1 13.35 9.49 -1.80
N ASP A 2 13.81 9.06 -0.65
CA ASP A 2 15.25 9.11 -0.35
C ASP A 2 16.05 8.02 -1.08
N ASN A 3 17.37 8.17 -1.11
CA ASN A 3 18.26 7.26 -1.85
C ASN A 3 18.26 5.85 -1.31
N ARG A 4 18.04 5.68 -0.01
CA ARG A 4 18.00 4.36 0.63
C ARG A 4 16.79 3.56 0.12
N ILE A 5 15.63 4.20 0.08
CA ILE A 5 14.40 3.57 -0.41
C ILE A 5 14.50 3.29 -1.90
N LYS A 6 15.04 4.22 -2.68
CA LYS A 6 15.28 4.01 -4.11
C LYS A 6 16.17 2.79 -4.35
N ASN A 7 17.22 2.63 -3.56
CA ASN A 7 18.12 1.49 -3.68
C ASN A 7 17.41 0.17 -3.34
N ILE A 8 16.60 0.16 -2.29
CA ILE A 8 15.82 -1.03 -1.92
C ILE A 8 14.87 -1.44 -3.05
N MET A 9 14.26 -0.46 -3.72
CA MET A 9 13.26 -0.69 -4.76
C MET A 9 13.85 -0.77 -6.18
N LYS A 10 15.18 -0.85 -6.31
CA LYS A 10 15.85 -0.77 -7.62
C LYS A 10 15.50 -1.87 -8.60
N ASN A 11 15.05 -3.03 -8.11
CA ASN A 11 14.67 -4.17 -8.97
C ASN A 11 13.19 -4.17 -9.30
N MET A 12 12.44 -3.20 -8.83
CA MET A 12 11.02 -3.08 -9.12
C MET A 12 10.80 -2.26 -10.39
N GLU A 13 9.74 -2.59 -11.12
CA GLU A 13 9.34 -1.83 -12.30
C GLU A 13 8.49 -0.64 -11.88
N PHE A 14 8.93 0.56 -12.26
CA PHE A 14 8.20 1.80 -12.06
C PHE A 14 7.42 2.16 -13.33
N THR A 15 6.39 2.97 -13.16
CA THR A 15 5.52 3.41 -14.24
C THR A 15 5.39 4.93 -14.21
N THR A 16 4.48 5.47 -15.00
CA THR A 16 4.21 6.92 -15.04
C THR A 16 3.79 7.42 -13.66
N PRO A 17 4.25 8.60 -13.23
CA PRO A 17 3.81 9.20 -11.96
C PRO A 17 2.31 9.42 -11.93
N ALA A 18 1.72 9.30 -10.75
CA ALA A 18 0.35 9.75 -10.53
C ALA A 18 0.33 11.28 -10.50
N THR A 19 -0.80 11.88 -10.84
CA THR A 19 -0.99 13.32 -10.70
C THR A 19 -1.61 13.62 -9.34
N THR A 20 -1.44 14.86 -8.89
CA THR A 20 -2.07 15.32 -7.64
C THR A 20 -3.59 15.14 -7.69
N GLU A 21 -4.20 15.42 -8.85
CA GLU A 21 -5.65 15.27 -9.04
C GLU A 21 -6.09 13.82 -8.88
N GLU A 22 -5.34 12.89 -9.47
CA GLU A 22 -5.64 11.46 -9.36
C GLU A 22 -5.54 10.98 -7.91
N ILE A 23 -4.51 11.43 -7.20
CA ILE A 23 -4.32 11.08 -5.79
C ILE A 23 -5.47 11.61 -4.94
N HIS A 24 -5.84 12.89 -5.10
CA HIS A 24 -6.93 13.49 -4.34
C HIS A 24 -8.29 12.81 -4.64
N ALA A 25 -8.53 12.46 -5.90
CA ALA A 25 -9.76 11.76 -6.28
C ALA A 25 -9.84 10.39 -5.58
N ALA A 26 -8.74 9.64 -5.54
CA ALA A 26 -8.69 8.36 -4.85
C ALA A 26 -8.90 8.52 -3.35
N GLU A 27 -8.25 9.50 -2.74
CA GLU A 27 -8.42 9.78 -1.31
C GLU A 27 -9.88 10.07 -0.97
N LYS A 28 -10.55 10.84 -1.80
CA LYS A 28 -11.97 11.18 -1.62
C LYS A 28 -12.85 9.94 -1.70
N GLU A 29 -12.62 9.09 -2.72
CA GLU A 29 -13.38 7.85 -2.89
C GLU A 29 -13.17 6.89 -1.73
N LEU A 30 -11.94 6.80 -1.23
CA LEU A 30 -11.58 5.87 -0.15
C LEU A 30 -11.89 6.41 1.24
N GLY A 31 -12.10 7.71 1.37
CA GLY A 31 -12.40 8.34 2.65
C GLY A 31 -11.22 8.46 3.60
N LEU A 32 -9.99 8.57 3.05
CA LEU A 32 -8.80 8.79 3.88
C LEU A 32 -7.77 9.63 3.14
N GLU A 33 -6.86 10.25 3.90
CA GLU A 33 -5.68 10.89 3.34
C GLU A 33 -4.52 9.92 3.40
N PHE A 34 -3.86 9.69 2.27
CA PHE A 34 -2.67 8.84 2.24
C PHE A 34 -1.53 9.48 3.07
N PRO A 35 -0.70 8.66 3.74
CA PRO A 35 0.48 9.18 4.40
C PRO A 35 1.37 9.96 3.42
N LYS A 36 1.99 11.04 3.90
CA LYS A 36 2.79 11.93 3.04
C LYS A 36 3.90 11.18 2.30
N SER A 37 4.60 10.27 2.97
CA SER A 37 5.68 9.50 2.34
C SER A 37 5.16 8.61 1.21
N TYR A 38 3.94 8.11 1.33
CA TYR A 38 3.31 7.32 0.28
C TYR A 38 2.88 8.21 -0.90
N VAL A 39 2.37 9.40 -0.61
CA VAL A 39 2.05 10.39 -1.66
C VAL A 39 3.31 10.76 -2.44
N ASP A 40 4.42 10.99 -1.74
CA ASP A 40 5.71 11.30 -2.39
C ASP A 40 6.11 10.16 -3.34
N PHE A 41 5.91 8.92 -2.93
CA PHE A 41 6.15 7.76 -3.79
C PHE A 41 5.25 7.78 -5.04
N LEU A 42 3.95 8.01 -4.87
CA LEU A 42 2.99 8.03 -5.99
C LEU A 42 3.31 9.13 -7.02
N LEU A 43 3.87 10.24 -6.58
CA LEU A 43 4.28 11.33 -7.46
C LEU A 43 5.51 10.99 -8.28
N ILE A 44 6.21 9.90 -7.96
CA ILE A 44 7.34 9.37 -8.73
C ILE A 44 6.85 8.24 -9.64
N THR A 45 6.00 7.36 -9.13
CA THR A 45 5.47 6.23 -9.89
C THR A 45 4.08 5.86 -9.34
N ASN A 46 3.13 5.69 -10.25
CA ASN A 46 1.75 5.34 -9.88
C ASN A 46 1.64 3.83 -9.65
N GLY A 47 2.24 3.38 -8.54
CA GLY A 47 2.42 1.97 -8.27
C GLY A 47 3.75 1.46 -8.75
N ALA A 48 4.09 0.23 -8.37
CA ALA A 48 5.32 -0.43 -8.78
C ALA A 48 5.19 -1.92 -8.51
N GLU A 49 5.95 -2.73 -9.19
CA GLU A 49 5.91 -4.17 -9.01
C GLU A 49 7.27 -4.79 -9.21
N GLY A 50 7.63 -5.75 -8.38
CA GLY A 50 8.86 -6.50 -8.56
C GLY A 50 9.39 -7.10 -7.28
N SER A 51 10.59 -7.69 -7.38
CA SER A 51 11.28 -8.26 -6.24
C SER A 51 11.76 -7.19 -5.29
N ILE A 52 11.63 -7.43 -4.01
CA ILE A 52 12.11 -6.53 -2.95
C ILE A 52 12.85 -7.38 -1.91
N GLY A 53 14.07 -6.94 -1.56
CA GLY A 53 14.94 -7.79 -0.74
C GLY A 53 15.36 -9.04 -1.52
N GLU A 54 15.72 -10.08 -0.79
CA GLU A 54 16.20 -11.31 -1.40
C GLU A 54 15.11 -12.34 -1.70
N GLU A 55 14.03 -12.31 -0.91
CA GLU A 55 13.02 -13.37 -0.93
C GLU A 55 11.57 -12.89 -1.12
N ASN A 56 11.36 -11.57 -1.15
CA ASN A 56 10.01 -11.04 -1.19
C ASN A 56 9.65 -10.45 -2.55
N TYR A 57 8.36 -10.36 -2.81
CA TYR A 57 7.80 -9.72 -3.98
C TYR A 57 6.78 -8.68 -3.51
N LEU A 58 6.71 -7.55 -4.19
CA LEU A 58 5.80 -6.47 -3.80
C LEU A 58 5.07 -5.95 -5.02
N VAL A 59 3.76 -5.86 -4.92
CA VAL A 59 2.89 -5.24 -5.91
C VAL A 59 2.24 -4.04 -5.24
N LEU A 60 2.62 -2.84 -5.65
CA LEU A 60 1.98 -1.61 -5.20
C LEU A 60 1.05 -1.14 -6.30
N TRP A 61 -0.23 -1.01 -5.98
CA TRP A 61 -1.26 -0.71 -6.97
C TRP A 61 -1.26 0.76 -7.37
N SER A 62 -1.70 1.04 -8.62
CA SER A 62 -2.00 2.41 -9.03
C SER A 62 -3.19 2.93 -8.23
N VAL A 63 -3.36 4.24 -8.19
CA VAL A 63 -4.48 4.83 -7.41
C VAL A 63 -5.84 4.35 -7.91
N ASN A 64 -6.00 4.13 -9.22
CA ASN A 64 -7.25 3.59 -9.77
C ASN A 64 -7.48 2.15 -9.33
N GLU A 65 -6.43 1.32 -9.32
CA GLU A 65 -6.52 -0.06 -8.85
C GLU A 65 -6.85 -0.12 -7.35
N ILE A 66 -6.29 0.80 -6.56
CA ILE A 66 -6.61 0.86 -5.13
C ILE A 66 -8.12 1.03 -4.94
N VAL A 67 -8.73 1.97 -5.64
CA VAL A 67 -10.18 2.20 -5.54
C VAL A 67 -10.96 0.98 -6.00
N GLU A 68 -10.64 0.44 -7.17
CA GLU A 68 -11.36 -0.69 -7.74
C GLU A 68 -11.27 -1.94 -6.88
N LEU A 69 -10.06 -2.28 -6.42
CA LEU A 69 -9.84 -3.52 -5.67
C LEU A 69 -10.41 -3.47 -4.26
N ASN A 70 -10.40 -2.30 -3.61
CA ASN A 70 -11.09 -2.18 -2.33
C ASN A 70 -12.59 -2.41 -2.48
N ASN A 71 -13.18 -1.99 -3.59
CA ASN A 71 -14.59 -2.24 -3.87
C ASN A 71 -14.83 -3.73 -4.17
N GLU A 72 -13.99 -4.34 -5.00
CA GLU A 72 -14.14 -5.75 -5.38
C GLU A 72 -14.02 -6.69 -4.19
N TYR A 73 -13.07 -6.42 -3.29
CA TYR A 73 -12.88 -7.24 -2.08
C TYR A 73 -13.83 -6.86 -0.94
N ALA A 74 -14.69 -5.87 -1.15
CA ALA A 74 -15.64 -5.37 -0.14
C ALA A 74 -14.94 -5.05 1.18
N VAL A 75 -13.77 -4.40 1.10
CA VAL A 75 -12.93 -4.14 2.28
C VAL A 75 -13.68 -3.34 3.35
N LYS A 76 -14.44 -2.33 2.94
CA LYS A 76 -15.22 -1.50 3.88
C LYS A 76 -16.31 -2.28 4.59
N GLU A 77 -16.83 -3.33 3.96
CA GLU A 77 -17.86 -4.17 4.57
C GLU A 77 -17.30 -5.06 5.66
N PHE A 78 -16.16 -5.73 5.39
CA PHE A 78 -15.60 -6.72 6.29
C PHE A 78 -14.58 -6.17 7.27
N THR A 79 -13.73 -5.23 6.81
CA THR A 79 -12.67 -4.64 7.62
C THR A 79 -12.62 -3.13 7.38
N PRO A 80 -13.63 -2.38 7.91
CA PRO A 80 -13.77 -0.93 7.60
C PRO A 80 -12.58 -0.08 8.06
N GLN A 81 -11.74 -0.57 8.98
CA GLN A 81 -10.55 0.12 9.44
C GLN A 81 -9.38 0.03 8.46
N LEU A 82 -9.50 -0.82 7.41
CA LEU A 82 -8.41 -1.05 6.46
C LEU A 82 -8.72 -0.48 5.08
N THR A 83 -7.67 -0.07 4.38
CA THR A 83 -7.71 0.23 2.96
C THR A 83 -6.53 -0.49 2.31
N TYR A 84 -6.81 -1.44 1.43
CA TYR A 84 -5.75 -2.20 0.76
C TYR A 84 -5.05 -1.31 -0.27
N PHE A 85 -3.72 -1.41 -0.36
CA PHE A 85 -2.95 -0.63 -1.33
C PHE A 85 -1.96 -1.47 -2.14
N GLY A 86 -1.85 -2.74 -1.85
CA GLY A 86 -0.92 -3.61 -2.56
C GLY A 86 -1.02 -5.06 -2.09
N SER A 87 -0.09 -5.87 -2.57
CA SER A 87 -0.03 -7.28 -2.20
C SER A 87 1.39 -7.83 -2.32
N ASP A 88 1.56 -9.07 -1.86
CA ASP A 88 2.81 -9.80 -2.04
C ASP A 88 2.87 -10.58 -3.37
N GLY A 89 1.89 -10.34 -4.24
CA GLY A 89 1.75 -11.07 -5.50
C GLY A 89 1.02 -12.40 -5.35
N GLY A 90 0.63 -12.76 -4.14
CA GLY A 90 -0.08 -14.00 -3.82
C GLY A 90 -1.30 -13.71 -2.96
N GLY A 91 -1.41 -14.39 -1.83
CA GLY A 91 -2.60 -14.36 -0.98
C GLY A 91 -2.64 -13.28 0.10
N THR A 92 -1.63 -12.42 0.19
CA THR A 92 -1.53 -11.42 1.24
C THR A 92 -1.74 -10.02 0.69
N ALA A 93 -2.64 -9.25 1.32
CA ALA A 93 -2.86 -7.84 1.02
C ALA A 93 -2.04 -6.99 1.99
N TYR A 94 -1.55 -5.85 1.49
CA TYR A 94 -0.99 -4.81 2.33
C TYR A 94 -1.99 -3.68 2.45
N ALA A 95 -2.15 -3.15 3.66
CA ALA A 95 -3.21 -2.22 3.96
C ALA A 95 -2.75 -1.06 4.83
N PHE A 96 -3.39 0.09 4.63
CA PHE A 96 -3.38 1.17 5.61
C PHE A 96 -4.38 0.81 6.69
N ASP A 97 -3.96 0.92 7.95
CA ASP A 97 -4.80 0.67 9.12
C ASP A 97 -5.07 2.00 9.81
N VAL A 98 -6.33 2.41 9.84
CA VAL A 98 -6.75 3.70 10.41
C VAL A 98 -7.40 3.54 11.78
N SER A 99 -7.25 2.39 12.42
CA SER A 99 -7.88 2.15 13.74
C SER A 99 -7.24 2.94 14.89
N GLY A 100 -6.00 3.41 14.71
CA GLY A 100 -5.31 4.23 15.72
C GLY A 100 -5.36 5.72 15.39
N ASP A 101 -4.61 6.51 16.14
CA ASP A 101 -4.55 7.97 15.93
C ASP A 101 -3.81 8.36 14.65
N THR A 102 -2.89 7.52 14.21
CA THR A 102 -2.14 7.71 12.98
C THR A 102 -2.29 6.47 12.10
N ILE A 103 -2.09 6.63 10.79
CA ILE A 103 -2.15 5.51 9.86
C ILE A 103 -0.93 4.62 10.06
N SER A 104 -1.16 3.32 10.20
CA SER A 104 -0.10 2.32 10.22
C SER A 104 -0.23 1.41 8.99
N PHE A 105 0.80 0.61 8.75
CA PHE A 105 0.89 -0.30 7.60
C PHE A 105 0.81 -1.73 8.13
N ALA A 106 -0.07 -2.52 7.55
CA ALA A 106 -0.36 -3.88 8.02
C ALA A 106 -0.48 -4.83 6.84
N GLU A 107 -0.45 -6.12 7.15
CA GLU A 107 -0.76 -7.16 6.18
C GLU A 107 -1.93 -7.99 6.69
N ILE A 108 -2.67 -8.58 5.75
CA ILE A 108 -3.82 -9.43 6.06
C ILE A 108 -4.06 -10.37 4.88
N PRO A 109 -4.44 -11.64 5.11
CA PRO A 109 -4.84 -12.51 3.99
C PRO A 109 -6.01 -11.90 3.23
N PHE A 110 -5.99 -11.96 1.90
CA PHE A 110 -7.09 -11.44 1.06
C PHE A 110 -8.45 -12.04 1.41
N GLU A 111 -8.47 -13.29 1.78
CA GLU A 111 -9.71 -14.02 2.10
C GLU A 111 -10.24 -13.74 3.50
N SER A 112 -9.48 -13.02 4.33
CA SER A 112 -9.91 -12.74 5.70
C SER A 112 -11.08 -11.76 5.73
N ILE A 113 -12.01 -12.02 6.65
CA ILE A 113 -13.14 -11.12 6.93
C ILE A 113 -13.08 -10.58 8.36
N ASP A 114 -11.99 -10.83 9.06
CA ASP A 114 -11.82 -10.45 10.46
C ASP A 114 -10.58 -9.57 10.63
N ILE A 115 -10.78 -8.35 11.14
CA ILE A 115 -9.71 -7.39 11.38
C ILE A 115 -8.61 -7.95 12.31
N GLU A 116 -8.96 -8.90 13.17
CA GLU A 116 -8.00 -9.52 14.09
C GLU A 116 -6.92 -10.34 13.36
N ASP A 117 -7.16 -10.69 12.09
CA ASP A 117 -6.17 -11.41 11.28
C ASP A 117 -5.07 -10.50 10.75
N ARG A 118 -5.18 -9.18 10.95
CA ARG A 118 -4.15 -8.26 10.48
C ARG A 118 -2.88 -8.37 11.32
N VAL A 119 -1.75 -8.16 10.68
CA VAL A 119 -0.45 -8.10 11.34
C VAL A 119 0.18 -6.74 11.06
N HIS A 120 0.50 -5.99 12.12
CA HIS A 120 1.16 -4.70 11.99
C HIS A 120 2.58 -4.88 11.42
N ILE A 121 2.96 -4.05 10.44
CA ILE A 121 4.29 -4.08 9.85
C ILE A 121 5.09 -2.85 10.23
N ALA A 122 4.53 -1.66 10.06
CA ALA A 122 5.29 -0.41 10.21
C ALA A 122 4.37 0.79 10.38
N ASN A 123 4.96 1.94 10.73
CA ASN A 123 4.23 3.19 10.93
C ASN A 123 4.51 4.23 9.84
N SER A 124 5.32 3.90 8.84
CA SER A 124 5.58 4.78 7.70
C SER A 124 5.84 3.95 6.46
N PHE A 125 5.70 4.58 5.29
CA PHE A 125 5.99 3.90 4.03
C PHE A 125 7.45 3.44 3.96
N ASN A 126 8.38 4.29 4.37
CA ASN A 126 9.81 3.93 4.36
C ASN A 126 10.09 2.72 5.25
N ALA A 127 9.54 2.70 6.47
CA ALA A 127 9.71 1.58 7.38
C ALA A 127 9.05 0.30 6.84
N PHE A 128 7.92 0.44 6.15
CA PHE A 128 7.23 -0.68 5.50
C PHE A 128 8.14 -1.31 4.43
N VAL A 129 8.70 -0.47 3.54
CA VAL A 129 9.60 -0.95 2.48
C VAL A 129 10.83 -1.62 3.09
N GLU A 130 11.41 -1.03 4.12
CA GLU A 130 12.58 -1.61 4.81
C GLU A 130 12.25 -2.96 5.44
N ALA A 131 11.07 -3.09 6.03
CA ALA A 131 10.64 -4.35 6.64
C ALA A 131 10.51 -5.47 5.61
N LEU A 132 9.98 -5.16 4.42
CA LEU A 132 9.84 -6.14 3.35
C LEU A 132 11.18 -6.53 2.71
N ALA A 133 12.17 -5.66 2.81
CA ALA A 133 13.49 -5.88 2.20
C ALA A 133 14.41 -6.78 3.03
N LYS A 134 14.01 -7.14 4.23
CA LYS A 134 14.82 -7.99 5.12
C LYS A 134 14.79 -9.44 4.72
#